data_334bbc49825f61cbcf18aa921b4fb322
#
_entry.id   334bbc49825f61cbcf18aa921b4fb322
#
_cell.length_a   1.000
_cell.length_b   1.000
_cell.length_c   1.000
_cell.angle_alpha   90.00
_cell.angle_beta   90.00
_cell.angle_gamma   90.00
#
_symmetry.space_group_name_H-M   'P 1'
#
loop_
_entity.id
_entity.type
_entity.pdbx_description
1 polymer ?
#
loop_
_entity_poly.entity_id
_entity_poly.type
_entity_poly.pdbx_seq_one_letter_code
_entity_poly.pdbx_strand_id
1 'polypeptide(L)'
;MKRLITISLAAMLFLLSAAGIQAQDKSNKKDAHEKWKVEKIAFLTDAMELTSAEAEKFWPVYNKAEAEKKASWKQVLKAYKELDSAIDAGKDDKEIAGLLDKYISALESGKDIDGKYVTEYRKFLSDKKVAKLFIAEESFRRHQIHKLNNNDKK
;
A
#
# COMPACT_ATOMS: atom_id res chain seq x y z
N MET A 1 46.56 -19.98 25.71
CA MET A 1 45.09 -20.18 25.83
C MET A 1 44.30 -18.93 26.19
N LYS A 2 44.91 -17.74 26.38
CA LYS A 2 44.17 -16.47 26.76
C LYS A 2 43.74 -15.57 25.57
N ARG A 3 44.15 -15.88 24.33
CA ARG A 3 43.89 -15.05 23.15
C ARG A 3 42.63 -15.46 22.32
N LEU A 4 42.08 -16.64 22.57
CA LEU A 4 40.91 -17.15 21.83
C LEU A 4 39.55 -16.72 22.44
N ILE A 5 39.57 -16.29 23.72
CA ILE A 5 38.31 -15.90 24.43
C ILE A 5 37.93 -14.47 24.09
N THR A 6 38.88 -13.58 23.75
CA THR A 6 38.58 -12.17 23.42
C THR A 6 37.95 -11.97 22.06
N ILE A 7 38.18 -12.84 21.09
CA ILE A 7 37.61 -12.76 19.74
C ILE A 7 36.13 -13.20 19.76
N SER A 8 35.79 -14.16 20.62
CA SER A 8 34.40 -14.63 20.77
C SER A 8 33.47 -13.60 21.39
N LEU A 9 33.95 -12.76 22.33
CA LEU A 9 33.15 -11.76 22.98
C LEU A 9 32.86 -10.55 22.08
N ALA A 10 33.81 -10.16 21.22
CA ALA A 10 33.61 -9.07 20.24
C ALA A 10 32.63 -9.47 19.11
N ALA A 11 32.64 -10.72 18.66
CA ALA A 11 31.72 -11.23 17.68
C ALA A 11 30.25 -11.31 18.22
N MET A 12 30.09 -11.61 19.52
CA MET A 12 28.78 -11.71 20.15
C MET A 12 28.12 -10.34 20.38
N LEU A 13 28.89 -9.27 20.61
CA LEU A 13 28.43 -7.91 20.72
C LEU A 13 27.97 -7.31 19.37
N PHE A 14 28.58 -7.77 18.25
CA PHE A 14 28.18 -7.31 16.91
C PHE A 14 26.87 -7.92 16.41
N LEU A 15 26.48 -9.11 16.88
CA LEU A 15 25.23 -9.75 16.52
C LEU A 15 24.02 -9.16 17.24
N LEU A 16 24.19 -8.54 18.41
CA LEU A 16 23.12 -7.87 19.16
C LEU A 16 22.74 -6.51 18.58
N SER A 17 23.65 -5.82 17.87
CA SER A 17 23.39 -4.51 17.27
C SER A 17 22.57 -4.62 15.97
N ALA A 18 22.69 -5.70 15.21
CA ALA A 18 21.94 -5.87 13.96
C ALA A 18 20.43 -6.16 14.17
N ALA A 19 20.07 -6.83 15.27
CA ALA A 19 18.68 -7.12 15.59
C ALA A 19 17.90 -5.86 16.06
N GLY A 20 18.57 -4.91 16.72
CA GLY A 20 17.97 -3.65 17.18
C GLY A 20 17.58 -2.71 16.04
N ILE A 21 18.40 -2.63 14.99
CA ILE A 21 18.17 -1.73 13.84
C ILE A 21 16.97 -2.19 13.01
N GLN A 22 16.76 -3.49 12.82
CA GLN A 22 15.63 -4.02 12.07
C GLN A 22 14.29 -3.88 12.81
N ALA A 23 14.29 -3.94 14.14
CA ALA A 23 13.09 -3.74 14.96
C ALA A 23 12.66 -2.28 14.95
N GLN A 24 13.61 -1.34 15.00
CA GLN A 24 13.35 0.09 14.99
C GLN A 24 12.82 0.59 13.63
N ASP A 25 13.34 0.06 12.51
CA ASP A 25 12.85 0.38 11.15
C ASP A 25 11.40 -0.10 10.94
N LYS A 26 11.05 -1.29 11.45
CA LYS A 26 9.67 -1.80 11.40
C LYS A 26 8.70 -0.98 12.25
N SER A 27 9.13 -0.51 13.42
CA SER A 27 8.32 0.37 14.29
C SER A 27 8.07 1.71 13.61
N ASN A 28 9.10 2.36 13.10
CA ASN A 28 8.99 3.65 12.41
C ASN A 28 8.08 3.59 11.17
N LYS A 29 8.15 2.49 10.40
CA LYS A 29 7.27 2.28 9.23
C LYS A 29 5.82 2.07 9.65
N LYS A 30 5.57 1.37 10.76
CA LYS A 30 4.23 1.17 11.31
C LYS A 30 3.64 2.50 11.79
N ASP A 31 4.40 3.29 12.53
CA ASP A 31 3.98 4.59 13.04
C ASP A 31 3.69 5.59 11.89
N ALA A 32 4.52 5.61 10.86
CA ALA A 32 4.31 6.42 9.67
C ALA A 32 3.02 6.00 8.92
N HIS A 33 2.76 4.70 8.81
CA HIS A 33 1.55 4.19 8.19
C HIS A 33 0.28 4.55 8.97
N GLU A 34 0.31 4.44 10.30
CA GLU A 34 -0.83 4.83 11.15
C GLU A 34 -1.08 6.34 11.07
N LYS A 35 -0.05 7.18 11.09
CA LYS A 35 -0.20 8.63 10.88
C LYS A 35 -0.83 8.95 9.54
N TRP A 36 -0.34 8.34 8.46
CA TRP A 36 -0.91 8.51 7.12
C TRP A 36 -2.39 8.12 7.07
N LYS A 37 -2.76 7.02 7.73
CA LYS A 37 -4.15 6.55 7.81
C LYS A 37 -5.04 7.54 8.55
N VAL A 38 -4.59 8.07 9.68
CA VAL A 38 -5.32 9.08 10.46
C VAL A 38 -5.49 10.37 9.64
N GLU A 39 -4.42 10.87 8.98
CA GLU A 39 -4.48 12.02 8.08
C GLU A 39 -5.50 11.80 6.95
N LYS A 40 -5.50 10.62 6.33
CA LYS A 40 -6.44 10.28 5.24
C LYS A 40 -7.88 10.29 5.73
N ILE A 41 -8.14 9.68 6.88
CA ILE A 41 -9.49 9.64 7.48
C ILE A 41 -10.01 11.06 7.73
N ALA A 42 -9.23 11.90 8.39
CA ALA A 42 -9.60 13.28 8.67
C ALA A 42 -9.86 14.06 7.38
N PHE A 43 -8.94 13.96 6.41
CA PHE A 43 -9.04 14.66 5.13
C PHE A 43 -10.29 14.26 4.32
N LEU A 44 -10.57 12.96 4.18
CA LEU A 44 -11.73 12.48 3.44
C LEU A 44 -13.05 12.85 4.14
N THR A 45 -13.11 12.72 5.47
CA THR A 45 -14.30 13.08 6.26
C THR A 45 -14.67 14.54 6.06
N ASP A 46 -13.68 15.45 6.12
CA ASP A 46 -13.87 16.88 5.92
C ASP A 46 -14.26 17.20 4.47
N ALA A 47 -13.50 16.74 3.50
CA ALA A 47 -13.74 17.01 2.08
C ALA A 47 -15.10 16.52 1.58
N MET A 48 -15.58 15.38 2.09
CA MET A 48 -16.89 14.82 1.78
C MET A 48 -18.02 15.43 2.61
N GLU A 49 -17.69 16.23 3.65
CA GLU A 49 -18.66 16.77 4.60
C GLU A 49 -19.56 15.67 5.19
N LEU A 50 -18.93 14.54 5.62
CA LEU A 50 -19.68 13.42 6.17
C LEU A 50 -20.31 13.79 7.51
N THR A 51 -21.61 13.54 7.66
CA THR A 51 -22.24 13.51 8.97
C THR A 51 -21.79 12.27 9.76
N SER A 52 -21.95 12.27 11.08
CA SER A 52 -21.61 11.10 11.91
C SER A 52 -22.33 9.83 11.45
N ALA A 53 -23.62 9.92 11.10
CA ALA A 53 -24.43 8.79 10.63
C ALA A 53 -23.96 8.26 9.26
N GLU A 54 -23.50 9.14 8.36
CA GLU A 54 -22.92 8.75 7.09
C GLU A 54 -21.53 8.13 7.27
N ALA A 55 -20.68 8.70 8.12
CA ALA A 55 -19.34 8.20 8.42
C ALA A 55 -19.40 6.79 9.01
N GLU A 56 -20.33 6.50 9.90
CA GLU A 56 -20.54 5.19 10.50
C GLU A 56 -20.80 4.10 9.43
N LYS A 57 -21.57 4.43 8.39
CA LYS A 57 -21.85 3.52 7.25
C LYS A 57 -20.72 3.49 6.23
N PHE A 58 -20.07 4.63 6.00
CA PHE A 58 -19.06 4.81 4.96
C PHE A 58 -17.78 4.03 5.26
N TRP A 59 -17.21 4.19 6.45
CA TRP A 59 -15.88 3.64 6.75
C TRP A 59 -15.78 2.12 6.64
N PRO A 60 -16.75 1.32 7.08
CA PRO A 60 -16.71 -0.13 6.86
C PRO A 60 -16.67 -0.50 5.38
N VAL A 61 -17.47 0.15 4.54
CA VAL A 61 -17.53 -0.10 3.10
C VAL A 61 -16.25 0.36 2.42
N TYR A 62 -15.75 1.54 2.78
CA TYR A 62 -14.49 2.08 2.29
C TYR A 62 -13.29 1.18 2.62
N ASN A 63 -13.18 0.74 3.86
CA ASN A 63 -12.10 -0.15 4.28
C ASN A 63 -12.14 -1.49 3.52
N LYS A 64 -13.32 -2.00 3.20
CA LYS A 64 -13.49 -3.20 2.37
C LYS A 64 -13.03 -2.95 0.94
N ALA A 65 -13.37 -1.81 0.35
CA ALA A 65 -12.90 -1.41 -0.99
C ALA A 65 -11.37 -1.32 -1.04
N GLU A 66 -10.77 -0.65 -0.06
CA GLU A 66 -9.30 -0.51 0.03
C GLU A 66 -8.60 -1.87 0.22
N ALA A 67 -9.18 -2.77 1.00
CA ALA A 67 -8.65 -4.13 1.17
C ALA A 67 -8.70 -4.92 -0.15
N GLU A 68 -9.78 -4.80 -0.92
CA GLU A 68 -9.95 -5.46 -2.22
C GLU A 68 -8.98 -4.90 -3.27
N LYS A 69 -8.84 -3.57 -3.36
CA LYS A 69 -7.84 -2.90 -4.19
C LYS A 69 -6.42 -3.36 -3.85
N LYS A 70 -6.10 -3.42 -2.56
CA LYS A 70 -4.79 -3.87 -2.08
C LYS A 70 -4.53 -5.34 -2.43
N ALA A 71 -5.55 -6.20 -2.37
CA ALA A 71 -5.43 -7.61 -2.76
C ALA A 71 -5.19 -7.75 -4.26
N SER A 72 -5.95 -7.04 -5.10
CA SER A 72 -5.74 -6.98 -6.55
C SER A 72 -4.33 -6.48 -6.89
N TRP A 73 -3.88 -5.37 -6.30
CA TRP A 73 -2.54 -4.86 -6.53
C TRP A 73 -1.43 -5.84 -6.15
N LYS A 74 -1.61 -6.62 -5.08
CA LYS A 74 -0.65 -7.69 -4.72
C LYS A 74 -0.55 -8.78 -5.79
N GLN A 75 -1.67 -9.13 -6.44
CA GLN A 75 -1.68 -10.09 -7.55
C GLN A 75 -0.93 -9.54 -8.76
N VAL A 76 -1.18 -8.27 -9.11
CA VAL A 76 -0.44 -7.58 -10.17
C VAL A 76 1.06 -7.59 -9.89
N LEU A 77 1.48 -7.20 -8.69
CA LEU A 77 2.89 -7.18 -8.32
C LEU A 77 3.54 -8.56 -8.33
N LYS A 78 2.79 -9.60 -7.95
CA LYS A 78 3.26 -11.00 -8.02
C LYS A 78 3.48 -11.41 -9.47
N ALA A 79 2.50 -11.18 -10.34
CA ALA A 79 2.59 -11.53 -11.77
C ALA A 79 3.72 -10.75 -12.47
N TYR A 80 3.89 -9.46 -12.15
CA TYR A 80 5.01 -8.65 -12.62
C TYR A 80 6.36 -9.27 -12.25
N LYS A 81 6.57 -9.63 -10.98
CA LYS A 81 7.84 -10.22 -10.53
C LYS A 81 8.13 -11.58 -11.17
N GLU A 82 7.09 -12.40 -11.40
CA GLU A 82 7.24 -13.67 -12.08
C GLU A 82 7.69 -13.47 -13.54
N LEU A 83 7.09 -12.50 -14.25
CA LEU A 83 7.46 -12.13 -15.61
C LEU A 83 8.88 -11.55 -15.68
N ASP A 84 9.21 -10.60 -14.82
CA ASP A 84 10.52 -9.96 -14.73
C ASP A 84 11.64 -11.01 -14.49
N SER A 85 11.45 -11.88 -13.49
CA SER A 85 12.40 -12.96 -13.18
C SER A 85 12.58 -13.97 -14.33
N ALA A 86 11.52 -14.22 -15.11
CA ALA A 86 11.60 -15.13 -16.25
C ALA A 86 12.39 -14.51 -17.41
N ILE A 87 12.23 -13.22 -17.64
CA ILE A 87 13.03 -12.47 -18.63
C ILE A 87 14.51 -12.50 -18.24
N ASP A 88 14.82 -12.18 -16.99
CA ASP A 88 16.20 -12.19 -16.47
C ASP A 88 16.84 -13.59 -16.53
N ALA A 89 16.04 -14.64 -16.37
CA ALA A 89 16.48 -16.02 -16.48
C ALA A 89 16.62 -16.53 -17.93
N GLY A 90 16.33 -15.71 -18.94
CA GLY A 90 16.40 -16.08 -20.35
C GLY A 90 15.44 -17.17 -20.76
N LYS A 91 14.22 -17.19 -20.18
CA LYS A 91 13.18 -18.17 -20.52
C LYS A 91 12.74 -18.01 -21.97
N ASP A 92 12.21 -19.10 -22.56
CA ASP A 92 11.76 -19.07 -23.94
C ASP A 92 10.49 -18.22 -24.16
N ASP A 93 10.23 -17.82 -25.40
CA ASP A 93 9.12 -16.94 -25.77
C ASP A 93 7.76 -17.51 -25.38
N LYS A 94 7.58 -18.81 -25.35
CA LYS A 94 6.31 -19.46 -24.99
C LYS A 94 6.03 -19.30 -23.51
N GLU A 95 7.05 -19.47 -22.65
CA GLU A 95 6.93 -19.29 -21.20
C GLU A 95 6.70 -17.80 -20.89
N ILE A 96 7.44 -16.90 -21.56
CA ILE A 96 7.27 -15.43 -21.42
C ILE A 96 5.86 -15.00 -21.85
N ALA A 97 5.32 -15.49 -22.96
CA ALA A 97 3.96 -15.18 -23.42
C ALA A 97 2.92 -15.56 -22.37
N GLY A 98 3.00 -16.76 -21.78
CA GLY A 98 2.07 -17.18 -20.73
C GLY A 98 2.14 -16.32 -19.45
N LEU A 99 3.33 -15.87 -19.08
CA LEU A 99 3.52 -14.97 -17.93
C LEU A 99 3.04 -13.54 -18.22
N LEU A 100 3.21 -13.07 -19.46
CA LEU A 100 2.66 -11.79 -19.92
C LEU A 100 1.13 -11.81 -19.86
N ASP A 101 0.48 -12.85 -20.39
CA ASP A 101 -0.98 -13.01 -20.34
C ASP A 101 -1.49 -13.00 -18.90
N LYS A 102 -0.78 -13.68 -17.99
CA LYS A 102 -1.08 -13.67 -16.56
C LYS A 102 -0.96 -12.28 -15.95
N TYR A 103 0.05 -11.52 -16.31
CA TYR A 103 0.23 -10.14 -15.84
C TYR A 103 -0.88 -9.22 -16.34
N ILE A 104 -1.23 -9.30 -17.64
CA ILE A 104 -2.33 -8.54 -18.23
C ILE A 104 -3.67 -8.88 -17.56
N SER A 105 -3.97 -10.18 -17.36
CA SER A 105 -5.16 -10.62 -16.64
C SER A 105 -5.23 -10.09 -15.21
N ALA A 106 -4.10 -10.06 -14.50
CA ALA A 106 -4.03 -9.48 -13.17
C ALA A 106 -4.34 -7.97 -13.16
N LEU A 107 -3.82 -7.20 -14.15
CA LEU A 107 -4.15 -5.78 -14.31
C LEU A 107 -5.65 -5.55 -14.57
N GLU A 108 -6.27 -6.44 -15.31
CA GLU A 108 -7.70 -6.34 -15.65
C GLU A 108 -8.63 -6.66 -14.48
N SER A 109 -8.22 -7.60 -13.61
CA SER A 109 -9.03 -8.05 -12.48
C SER A 109 -9.40 -6.94 -11.48
N GLY A 110 -8.62 -5.85 -11.44
CA GLY A 110 -8.85 -4.73 -10.53
C GLY A 110 -9.66 -3.56 -11.12
N LYS A 111 -9.94 -3.56 -12.41
CA LYS A 111 -10.53 -2.39 -13.11
C LYS A 111 -11.94 -2.02 -12.62
N ASP A 112 -12.71 -2.98 -12.13
CA ASP A 112 -14.13 -2.80 -11.82
C ASP A 112 -14.43 -2.60 -10.33
N ILE A 113 -13.39 -2.58 -9.49
CA ILE A 113 -13.55 -2.44 -8.03
C ILE A 113 -14.22 -1.11 -7.69
N ASP A 114 -13.78 0.00 -8.30
CA ASP A 114 -14.34 1.32 -8.05
C ASP A 114 -15.82 1.39 -8.46
N GLY A 115 -16.20 0.87 -9.63
CA GLY A 115 -17.58 0.82 -10.09
C GLY A 115 -18.50 0.04 -9.15
N LYS A 116 -18.04 -1.11 -8.67
CA LYS A 116 -18.72 -1.92 -7.66
C LYS A 116 -18.99 -1.11 -6.39
N TYR A 117 -17.98 -0.43 -5.86
CA TYR A 117 -18.10 0.30 -4.60
C TYR A 117 -18.84 1.63 -4.74
N VAL A 118 -18.84 2.29 -5.88
CA VAL A 118 -19.75 3.42 -6.19
C VAL A 118 -21.20 3.01 -5.98
N THR A 119 -21.59 1.82 -6.45
CA THR A 119 -22.95 1.30 -6.25
C THR A 119 -23.27 1.10 -4.76
N GLU A 120 -22.31 0.63 -3.96
CA GLU A 120 -22.48 0.48 -2.51
C GLU A 120 -22.61 1.83 -1.78
N TYR A 121 -21.76 2.82 -2.13
CA TYR A 121 -21.80 4.16 -1.53
C TYR A 121 -23.12 4.89 -1.81
N ARG A 122 -23.68 4.74 -3.01
CA ARG A 122 -24.96 5.34 -3.42
C ARG A 122 -26.16 4.86 -2.60
N LYS A 123 -26.04 3.78 -1.86
CA LYS A 123 -27.11 3.30 -0.96
C LYS A 123 -27.33 4.22 0.24
N PHE A 124 -26.36 5.06 0.60
CA PHE A 124 -26.42 5.91 1.79
C PHE A 124 -25.76 7.29 1.63
N LEU A 125 -25.10 7.57 0.50
CA LEU A 125 -24.52 8.87 0.16
C LEU A 125 -25.17 9.44 -1.11
N SER A 126 -25.24 10.77 -1.21
CA SER A 126 -25.57 11.43 -2.46
C SER A 126 -24.47 11.28 -3.50
N ASP A 127 -24.80 11.36 -4.79
CA ASP A 127 -23.82 11.33 -5.89
C ASP A 127 -22.77 12.43 -5.76
N LYS A 128 -23.14 13.60 -5.24
CA LYS A 128 -22.20 14.69 -4.94
C LYS A 128 -21.13 14.25 -3.93
N LYS A 129 -21.50 13.56 -2.86
CA LYS A 129 -20.57 13.07 -1.85
C LYS A 129 -19.70 11.94 -2.39
N VAL A 130 -20.27 11.05 -3.20
CA VAL A 130 -19.50 10.01 -3.90
C VAL A 130 -18.47 10.63 -4.85
N ALA A 131 -18.85 11.65 -5.63
CA ALA A 131 -17.91 12.37 -6.48
C ALA A 131 -16.80 13.07 -5.66
N LYS A 132 -17.17 13.69 -4.53
CA LYS A 132 -16.20 14.29 -3.61
C LYS A 132 -15.19 13.27 -3.08
N LEU A 133 -15.57 12.01 -2.84
CA LEU A 133 -14.63 10.95 -2.44
C LEU A 133 -13.50 10.81 -3.44
N PHE A 134 -13.80 10.63 -4.73
CA PHE A 134 -12.76 10.42 -5.76
C PHE A 134 -11.86 11.66 -5.93
N ILE A 135 -12.45 12.85 -5.88
CA ILE A 135 -11.68 14.11 -5.94
C ILE A 135 -10.77 14.23 -4.72
N ALA A 136 -11.27 13.92 -3.52
CA ALA A 136 -10.53 14.02 -2.28
C ALA A 136 -9.39 12.97 -2.22
N GLU A 137 -9.62 11.74 -2.67
CA GLU A 137 -8.57 10.73 -2.75
C GLU A 137 -7.41 11.17 -3.65
N GLU A 138 -7.74 11.70 -4.83
CA GLU A 138 -6.72 12.20 -5.77
C GLU A 138 -5.99 13.42 -5.19
N SER A 139 -6.69 14.35 -4.55
CA SER A 139 -6.11 15.50 -3.89
C SER A 139 -5.20 15.09 -2.73
N PHE A 140 -5.61 14.13 -1.91
CA PHE A 140 -4.79 13.59 -0.83
C PHE A 140 -3.52 12.91 -1.37
N ARG A 141 -3.65 12.10 -2.41
CA ARG A 141 -2.52 11.46 -3.08
C ARG A 141 -1.48 12.46 -3.58
N ARG A 142 -1.93 13.52 -4.27
CA ARG A 142 -1.05 14.61 -4.75
C ARG A 142 -0.37 15.35 -3.60
N HIS A 143 -1.11 15.64 -2.54
CA HIS A 143 -0.56 16.28 -1.34
C HIS A 143 0.57 15.43 -0.71
N GLN A 144 0.37 14.12 -0.58
CA GLN A 144 1.38 13.22 -0.03
C GLN A 144 2.63 13.12 -0.91
N ILE A 145 2.48 13.07 -2.24
CA ILE A 145 3.61 13.08 -3.18
C ILE A 145 4.40 14.38 -3.05
N HIS A 146 3.72 15.53 -2.97
CA HIS A 146 4.38 16.82 -2.81
C HIS A 146 5.14 16.92 -1.47
N LYS A 147 4.57 16.40 -0.40
CA LYS A 147 5.21 16.33 0.93
C LYS A 147 6.49 15.49 0.91
N LEU A 148 6.50 14.35 0.22
CA LEU A 148 7.68 13.50 0.04
C LEU A 148 8.78 14.24 -0.73
N ASN A 149 8.46 14.82 -1.88
CA ASN A 149 9.42 15.53 -2.71
C ASN A 149 10.06 16.74 -2.01
N ASN A 150 9.38 17.36 -1.05
CA ASN A 150 9.93 18.49 -0.28
C ASN A 150 10.81 18.03 0.89
N ASN A 151 10.60 16.82 1.42
CA ASN A 151 11.44 16.26 2.47
C ASN A 151 12.80 15.79 1.93
N ASP A 152 12.85 15.31 0.67
CA ASP A 152 14.09 14.86 0.02
C ASP A 152 15.02 16.03 -0.39
N LYS A 153 14.56 17.27 -0.26
CA LYS A 153 15.33 18.48 -0.57
C LYS A 153 15.96 19.18 0.65
N LYS A 154 15.78 18.62 1.84
CA LYS A 154 16.37 19.10 3.09
C LYS A 154 17.47 18.17 3.57
#